data_771fba47a7ba8b00675c17673cac2e83
#
_entry.id   771fba47a7ba8b00675c17673cac2e83
#
_cell.length_a   1.000
_cell.length_b   1.000
_cell.length_c   1.000
_cell.angle_alpha   90.00
_cell.angle_beta   90.00
_cell.angle_gamma   90.00
#
_symmetry.space_group_name_H-M   'P 1'
#
loop_
_entity.id
_entity.type
_entity.pdbx_description
1 polymer ?
#
loop_
_entity_poly.entity_id
_entity_poly.type
_entity_poly.pdbx_seq_one_letter_code
_entity_poly.pdbx_strand_id
1 'polypeptide(L)'
;LVRTNRGVSLTPEGQRLFEHVAIANEQLMLGEQEILKDKSLESGLVTIGASETALRLFLLNKLELFHHNYPHVRLQISNHSTPQAIRALSHGTVDFSVVTTPIDIKKPLHKTSLLSFREILIGGSSYAAIASRMQSLHDLSEVPFISLGAGTGTRELYSQYFLSHHLVFSPDMEA
;
A
#
# COMPACT_ATOMS: atom_id res chain seq x y z
N LEU A 1 -13.59 17.44 -21.11
CA LEU A 1 -12.19 17.85 -21.00
C LEU A 1 -12.11 19.39 -21.11
N VAL A 2 -11.27 19.99 -20.26
CA VAL A 2 -10.94 21.44 -20.32
C VAL A 2 -9.43 21.56 -20.57
N ARG A 3 -9.07 22.36 -21.57
CA ARG A 3 -7.67 22.68 -21.85
C ARG A 3 -7.26 23.88 -21.01
N THR A 4 -6.15 23.77 -20.30
CA THR A 4 -5.57 24.85 -19.50
C THR A 4 -4.13 25.10 -19.97
N ASN A 5 -3.53 26.19 -19.54
CA ASN A 5 -2.12 26.49 -19.84
C ASN A 5 -1.13 25.46 -19.23
N ARG A 6 -1.62 24.58 -18.34
CA ARG A 6 -0.84 23.52 -17.67
C ARG A 6 -1.18 22.12 -18.17
N GLY A 7 -2.01 21.98 -19.21
CA GLY A 7 -2.41 20.69 -19.77
C GLY A 7 -3.91 20.55 -19.92
N VAL A 8 -4.39 19.30 -19.90
CA VAL A 8 -5.80 18.95 -20.04
C VAL A 8 -6.31 18.39 -18.72
N SER A 9 -7.47 18.85 -18.28
CA SER A 9 -8.18 18.35 -17.10
C SER A 9 -9.59 17.89 -17.46
N LEU A 10 -10.17 17.03 -16.61
CA LEU A 10 -11.57 16.60 -16.75
C LEU A 10 -12.51 17.70 -16.27
N THR A 11 -13.64 17.85 -16.95
CA THR A 11 -14.79 18.57 -16.39
C THR A 11 -15.46 17.75 -15.29
N PRO A 12 -16.31 18.31 -14.43
CA PRO A 12 -17.07 17.55 -13.45
C PRO A 12 -17.88 16.39 -14.06
N GLU A 13 -18.47 16.60 -15.24
CA GLU A 13 -19.17 15.56 -16.00
C GLU A 13 -18.19 14.51 -16.55
N GLY A 14 -17.04 14.99 -17.04
CA GLY A 14 -15.96 14.12 -17.52
C GLY A 14 -15.39 13.26 -16.41
N GLN A 15 -15.28 13.78 -15.20
CA GLN A 15 -14.84 13.01 -14.03
C GLN A 15 -15.81 11.89 -13.68
N ARG A 16 -17.12 12.18 -13.65
CA ARG A 16 -18.15 11.17 -13.41
C ARG A 16 -18.16 10.09 -14.50
N LEU A 17 -18.05 10.48 -15.77
CA LEU A 17 -17.94 9.51 -16.86
C LEU A 17 -16.68 8.67 -16.76
N PHE A 18 -15.55 9.28 -16.41
CA PHE A 18 -14.28 8.58 -16.23
C PHE A 18 -14.36 7.47 -15.17
N GLU A 19 -15.04 7.73 -14.04
CA GLU A 19 -15.22 6.73 -12.98
C GLU A 19 -16.00 5.51 -13.49
N HIS A 20 -17.08 5.72 -14.26
CA HIS A 20 -17.82 4.62 -14.87
C HIS A 20 -17.03 3.88 -15.96
N VAL A 21 -16.30 4.62 -16.79
CA VAL A 21 -15.46 4.02 -17.85
C VAL A 21 -14.31 3.24 -17.25
N ALA A 22 -13.70 3.72 -16.17
CA ALA A 22 -12.64 3.00 -15.47
C ALA A 22 -13.14 1.63 -14.97
N ILE A 23 -14.31 1.61 -14.31
CA ILE A 23 -14.91 0.35 -13.85
C ILE A 23 -15.23 -0.59 -15.03
N ALA A 24 -15.80 -0.06 -16.11
CA ALA A 24 -16.11 -0.87 -17.29
C ALA A 24 -14.85 -1.44 -17.94
N ASN A 25 -13.79 -0.66 -18.05
CA ASN A 25 -12.52 -1.10 -18.58
C ASN A 25 -11.88 -2.22 -17.70
N GLU A 26 -11.96 -2.08 -16.39
CA GLU A 26 -11.51 -3.12 -15.45
C GLU A 26 -12.25 -4.43 -15.67
N GLN A 27 -13.59 -4.38 -15.83
CA GLN A 27 -14.41 -5.58 -16.10
C GLN A 27 -14.06 -6.24 -17.43
N LEU A 28 -13.78 -5.45 -18.46
CA LEU A 28 -13.32 -5.99 -19.75
C LEU A 28 -11.95 -6.67 -19.63
N MET A 29 -11.03 -6.07 -18.92
CA MET A 29 -9.71 -6.66 -18.66
C MET A 29 -9.80 -7.95 -17.84
N LEU A 30 -10.70 -8.02 -16.85
CA LEU A 30 -10.97 -9.24 -16.09
C LEU A 30 -11.52 -10.36 -16.99
N GLY A 31 -12.50 -10.06 -17.86
CA GLY A 31 -13.04 -11.02 -18.81
C GLY A 31 -11.98 -11.53 -19.79
N GLU A 32 -11.09 -10.65 -20.28
CA GLU A 32 -9.98 -11.06 -21.13
C GLU A 32 -8.99 -11.97 -20.37
N GLN A 33 -8.70 -11.68 -19.11
CA GLN A 33 -7.87 -12.53 -18.26
C GLN A 33 -8.50 -13.90 -17.99
N GLU A 34 -9.82 -13.97 -17.76
CA GLU A 34 -10.52 -15.25 -17.60
C GLU A 34 -10.41 -16.13 -18.84
N ILE A 35 -10.58 -15.56 -20.02
CA ILE A 35 -10.41 -16.28 -21.28
C ILE A 35 -8.96 -16.78 -21.46
N LEU A 36 -7.98 -16.01 -21.02
CA LEU A 36 -6.57 -16.38 -21.08
C LEU A 36 -6.20 -17.46 -20.05
N LYS A 37 -6.85 -17.48 -18.89
CA LYS A 37 -6.66 -18.53 -17.85
C LYS A 37 -7.09 -19.92 -18.29
N ASP A 38 -8.08 -20.02 -19.15
CA ASP A 38 -8.58 -21.31 -19.67
C ASP A 38 -7.59 -22.02 -20.63
N LYS A 39 -6.52 -21.36 -21.06
CA LYS A 39 -5.63 -21.88 -22.08
C LYS A 39 -4.40 -22.67 -21.61
N SER A 40 -3.95 -22.54 -20.40
CA SER A 40 -2.97 -23.45 -19.74
C SER A 40 -2.71 -23.09 -18.28
N LEU A 41 -2.66 -24.09 -17.42
CA LEU A 41 -2.21 -23.97 -16.01
C LEU A 41 -0.72 -23.60 -15.87
N GLU A 42 0.00 -23.53 -16.99
CA GLU A 42 1.45 -23.28 -17.01
C GLU A 42 1.83 -21.86 -17.45
N SER A 43 0.88 -21.07 -17.95
CA SER A 43 1.12 -19.70 -18.39
C SER A 43 -0.03 -18.79 -17.96
N GLY A 44 0.26 -17.73 -17.28
CA GLY A 44 -0.73 -16.77 -16.80
C GLY A 44 -0.09 -15.47 -16.36
N LEU A 45 -0.93 -14.52 -15.96
CA LEU A 45 -0.52 -13.28 -15.31
C LEU A 45 -1.06 -13.29 -13.89
N VAL A 46 -0.19 -13.07 -12.91
CA VAL A 46 -0.57 -12.83 -11.52
C VAL A 46 -0.29 -11.37 -11.20
N THR A 47 -1.32 -10.66 -10.78
CA THR A 47 -1.25 -9.23 -10.43
C THR A 47 -1.30 -9.04 -8.92
N ILE A 48 -0.31 -8.33 -8.38
CA ILE A 48 -0.10 -8.21 -6.94
C ILE A 48 -0.04 -6.73 -6.54
N GLY A 49 -0.92 -6.32 -5.62
CA GLY A 49 -0.79 -5.05 -4.93
C GLY A 49 0.08 -5.21 -3.68
N ALA A 50 1.07 -4.37 -3.50
CA ALA A 50 1.93 -4.48 -2.32
C ALA A 50 2.26 -3.11 -1.72
N SER A 51 2.30 -3.04 -0.38
CA SER A 51 2.97 -1.91 0.26
C SER A 51 4.49 -2.11 0.20
N GLU A 52 5.25 -1.01 0.19
CA GLU A 52 6.71 -1.05 0.12
C GLU A 52 7.32 -1.97 1.19
N THR A 53 6.85 -1.83 2.42
CA THR A 53 7.30 -2.66 3.54
C THR A 53 6.98 -4.14 3.32
N ALA A 54 5.76 -4.47 2.87
CA ALA A 54 5.37 -5.86 2.61
C ALA A 54 6.13 -6.45 1.44
N LEU A 55 6.39 -5.66 0.40
CA LEU A 55 7.19 -6.07 -0.74
C LEU A 55 8.61 -6.46 -0.30
N ARG A 56 9.28 -5.59 0.44
CA ARG A 56 10.67 -5.81 0.86
C ARG A 56 10.84 -6.90 1.91
N LEU A 57 9.99 -6.91 2.93
CA LEU A 57 10.15 -7.83 4.06
C LEU A 57 9.65 -9.25 3.76
N PHE A 58 8.71 -9.40 2.86
CA PHE A 58 8.06 -10.69 2.64
C PHE A 58 8.06 -11.14 1.18
N LEU A 59 7.58 -10.31 0.25
CA LEU A 59 7.28 -10.77 -1.10
C LEU A 59 8.51 -11.09 -1.93
N LEU A 60 9.55 -10.27 -1.93
CA LEU A 60 10.67 -10.43 -2.85
C LEU A 60 11.25 -11.84 -2.82
N ASN A 61 11.54 -12.38 -1.64
CA ASN A 61 12.09 -13.73 -1.51
C ASN A 61 11.11 -14.82 -1.97
N LYS A 62 9.80 -14.58 -1.82
CA LYS A 62 8.76 -15.53 -2.26
C LYS A 62 8.55 -15.49 -3.76
N LEU A 63 8.65 -14.31 -4.35
CA LEU A 63 8.53 -14.12 -5.80
C LEU A 63 9.70 -14.72 -6.57
N GLU A 64 10.92 -14.63 -6.02
CA GLU A 64 12.09 -15.28 -6.58
C GLU A 64 11.89 -16.81 -6.65
N LEU A 65 11.49 -17.42 -5.54
CA LEU A 65 11.21 -18.86 -5.48
C LEU A 65 10.04 -19.25 -6.38
N PHE A 66 8.99 -18.43 -6.42
CA PHE A 66 7.83 -18.68 -7.29
C PHE A 66 8.24 -18.64 -8.76
N HIS A 67 8.97 -17.61 -9.17
CA HIS A 67 9.41 -17.48 -10.56
C HIS A 67 10.37 -18.61 -11.00
N HIS A 68 11.22 -19.08 -10.07
CA HIS A 68 12.06 -20.25 -10.33
C HIS A 68 11.24 -21.51 -10.62
N ASN A 69 10.16 -21.73 -9.88
CA ASN A 69 9.32 -22.91 -10.02
C ASN A 69 8.29 -22.78 -11.17
N TYR A 70 7.89 -21.56 -11.50
CA TYR A 70 6.87 -21.27 -12.53
C TYR A 70 7.34 -20.17 -13.49
N PRO A 71 8.39 -20.43 -14.30
CA PRO A 71 9.04 -19.41 -15.12
C PRO A 71 8.15 -18.83 -16.23
N HIS A 72 7.08 -19.52 -16.59
CA HIS A 72 6.14 -19.08 -17.62
C HIS A 72 4.98 -18.24 -17.07
N VAL A 73 4.85 -18.15 -15.75
CA VAL A 73 3.87 -17.27 -15.11
C VAL A 73 4.43 -15.85 -15.00
N ARG A 74 3.76 -14.91 -15.61
CA ARG A 74 4.12 -13.50 -15.54
C ARG A 74 3.64 -12.90 -14.20
N LEU A 75 4.51 -12.15 -13.54
CA LEU A 75 4.19 -11.44 -12.32
C LEU A 75 4.14 -9.94 -12.60
N GLN A 76 3.06 -9.31 -12.24
CA GLN A 76 2.93 -7.85 -12.26
C GLN A 76 2.71 -7.35 -10.84
N ILE A 77 3.64 -6.55 -10.35
CA ILE A 77 3.60 -6.02 -8.99
C ILE A 77 3.39 -4.52 -9.07
N SER A 78 2.39 -4.04 -8.35
CA SER A 78 2.10 -2.62 -8.22
C SER A 78 2.41 -2.17 -6.80
N ASN A 79 3.33 -1.21 -6.67
CA ASN A 79 3.62 -0.62 -5.37
C ASN A 79 2.58 0.44 -5.02
N HIS A 80 1.94 0.27 -3.87
CA HIS A 80 0.84 1.09 -3.41
C HIS A 80 0.95 1.37 -1.92
N SER A 81 0.38 2.48 -1.47
CA SER A 81 0.06 2.57 -0.04
C SER A 81 -0.98 1.51 0.34
N THR A 82 -1.02 1.11 1.62
CA THR A 82 -1.98 0.10 2.10
C THR A 82 -3.43 0.39 1.67
N PRO A 83 -3.98 1.62 1.82
CA PRO A 83 -5.33 1.91 1.35
C PRO A 83 -5.50 1.81 -0.18
N GLN A 84 -4.47 2.14 -0.95
CA GLN A 84 -4.51 2.01 -2.42
C GLN A 84 -4.52 0.55 -2.85
N ALA A 85 -3.68 -0.30 -2.23
CA ALA A 85 -3.65 -1.73 -2.51
C ALA A 85 -4.98 -2.43 -2.20
N ILE A 86 -5.65 -2.03 -1.09
CA ILE A 86 -6.99 -2.54 -0.75
C ILE A 86 -8.03 -2.10 -1.79
N ARG A 87 -7.98 -0.85 -2.26
CA ARG A 87 -8.86 -0.38 -3.34
C ARG A 87 -8.62 -1.13 -4.64
N ALA A 88 -7.37 -1.31 -5.04
CA ALA A 88 -7.01 -2.08 -6.23
C ALA A 88 -7.59 -3.50 -6.18
N LEU A 89 -7.48 -4.17 -5.02
CA LEU A 89 -8.07 -5.48 -4.80
C LEU A 89 -9.61 -5.44 -4.86
N SER A 90 -10.23 -4.44 -4.24
CA SER A 90 -11.70 -4.29 -4.25
C SER A 90 -12.27 -4.05 -5.65
N HIS A 91 -11.49 -3.42 -6.53
CA HIS A 91 -11.86 -3.17 -7.93
C HIS A 91 -11.43 -4.30 -8.88
N GLY A 92 -10.77 -5.33 -8.38
CA GLY A 92 -10.31 -6.45 -9.21
C GLY A 92 -9.12 -6.13 -10.11
N THR A 93 -8.42 -5.02 -9.91
CA THR A 93 -7.21 -4.66 -10.68
C THR A 93 -5.98 -5.45 -10.26
N VAL A 94 -6.05 -6.11 -9.11
CA VAL A 94 -5.04 -7.06 -8.63
C VAL A 94 -5.73 -8.32 -8.10
N ASP A 95 -5.08 -9.46 -8.24
CA ASP A 95 -5.60 -10.76 -7.78
C ASP A 95 -5.54 -10.87 -6.26
N PHE A 96 -4.49 -10.33 -5.65
CA PHE A 96 -4.36 -10.22 -4.21
C PHE A 96 -3.45 -9.06 -3.82
N SER A 97 -3.52 -8.69 -2.53
CA SER A 97 -2.66 -7.63 -2.00
C SER A 97 -1.95 -8.07 -0.74
N VAL A 98 -0.67 -7.67 -0.61
CA VAL A 98 0.14 -7.89 0.59
C VAL A 98 0.50 -6.53 1.18
N VAL A 99 -0.04 -6.27 2.35
CA VAL A 99 0.02 -4.95 2.98
C VAL A 99 0.33 -5.05 4.46
N THR A 100 0.68 -3.94 5.06
CA THR A 100 0.90 -3.84 6.51
C THR A 100 -0.41 -3.52 7.24
N THR A 101 -0.53 -3.97 8.47
CA THR A 101 -1.63 -3.63 9.39
C THR A 101 -1.27 -2.37 10.20
N PRO A 102 -2.26 -1.64 10.75
CA PRO A 102 -3.69 -1.94 10.80
C PRO A 102 -4.39 -1.73 9.48
N ILE A 103 -5.40 -2.57 9.21
CA ILE A 103 -6.29 -2.42 8.05
C ILE A 103 -7.73 -2.70 8.47
N ASP A 104 -8.64 -1.93 7.92
CA ASP A 104 -10.06 -2.23 7.94
C ASP A 104 -10.50 -2.75 6.57
N ILE A 105 -11.04 -3.96 6.54
CA ILE A 105 -11.54 -4.59 5.31
C ILE A 105 -13.00 -4.97 5.47
N LYS A 106 -13.73 -4.86 4.36
CA LYS A 106 -15.15 -5.24 4.28
C LYS A 106 -15.29 -6.51 3.44
N LYS A 107 -16.34 -7.27 3.71
CA LYS A 107 -16.71 -8.39 2.84
C LYS A 107 -16.91 -7.90 1.40
N PRO A 108 -16.53 -8.68 0.38
CA PRO A 108 -16.10 -10.09 0.43
C PRO A 108 -14.61 -10.33 0.73
N LEU A 109 -13.81 -9.30 0.99
CA LEU A 109 -12.38 -9.47 1.22
C LEU A 109 -12.09 -10.26 2.49
N HIS A 110 -11.02 -11.05 2.43
CA HIS A 110 -10.50 -11.83 3.55
C HIS A 110 -9.05 -11.46 3.80
N LYS A 111 -8.59 -11.55 5.06
CA LYS A 111 -7.20 -11.32 5.41
C LYS A 111 -6.60 -12.52 6.12
N THR A 112 -5.32 -12.75 5.83
CA THR A 112 -4.49 -13.75 6.51
C THR A 112 -3.21 -13.07 6.98
N SER A 113 -2.83 -13.31 8.24
CA SER A 113 -1.56 -12.82 8.77
C SER A 113 -0.42 -13.67 8.22
N LEU A 114 0.60 -13.03 7.67
CA LEU A 114 1.74 -13.71 7.04
C LEU A 114 3.02 -13.58 7.87
N LEU A 115 3.27 -12.40 8.44
CA LEU A 115 4.48 -12.07 9.18
C LEU A 115 4.16 -11.01 10.22
N SER A 116 4.80 -11.09 11.38
CA SER A 116 4.83 -10.00 12.36
C SER A 116 6.20 -9.35 12.38
N PHE A 117 6.25 -8.03 12.42
CA PHE A 117 7.47 -7.26 12.53
C PHE A 117 7.29 -6.12 13.53
N ARG A 118 8.38 -5.49 13.92
CA ARG A 118 8.38 -4.34 14.80
C ARG A 118 8.97 -3.15 14.06
N GLU A 119 8.39 -2.01 14.27
CA GLU A 119 9.01 -0.74 13.90
C GLU A 119 9.81 -0.20 15.07
N ILE A 120 10.92 0.43 14.78
CA ILE A 120 11.80 1.06 15.76
C ILE A 120 12.04 2.51 15.36
N LEU A 121 12.20 3.37 16.34
CA LEU A 121 12.67 4.72 16.10
C LEU A 121 14.18 4.68 15.83
N ILE A 122 14.59 5.40 14.81
CA ILE A 122 16.00 5.60 14.49
C ILE A 122 16.32 7.09 14.52
N GLY A 123 17.54 7.43 14.91
CA GLY A 123 17.98 8.83 14.95
C GLY A 123 19.47 8.92 14.65
N GLY A 124 19.89 10.09 14.19
CA GLY A 124 21.31 10.40 14.02
C GLY A 124 22.05 10.49 15.36
N SER A 125 23.37 10.61 15.30
CA SER A 125 24.25 10.68 16.48
C SER A 125 23.90 11.81 17.46
N SER A 126 23.32 12.91 16.98
CA SER A 126 22.81 14.01 17.80
C SER A 126 21.71 13.60 18.79
N TYR A 127 21.02 12.50 18.54
CA TYR A 127 19.97 11.96 19.41
C TYR A 127 20.44 10.83 20.33
N ALA A 128 21.73 10.51 20.35
CA ALA A 128 22.29 9.42 21.16
C ALA A 128 21.98 9.57 22.66
N ALA A 129 21.99 10.79 23.18
CA ALA A 129 21.66 11.07 24.60
C ALA A 129 20.20 10.77 24.93
N ILE A 130 19.29 10.99 23.98
CA ILE A 130 17.87 10.65 24.10
C ILE A 130 17.71 9.12 24.01
N ALA A 131 18.31 8.50 23.01
CA ALA A 131 18.23 7.07 22.76
C ALA A 131 18.79 6.22 23.92
N SER A 132 19.75 6.73 24.70
CA SER A 132 20.33 6.04 25.84
C SER A 132 19.43 5.98 27.09
N ARG A 133 18.32 6.71 27.09
CA ARG A 133 17.35 6.76 28.19
C ARG A 133 16.03 6.12 27.77
N MET A 134 15.32 5.57 28.74
CA MET A 134 13.94 5.12 28.51
C MET A 134 13.09 6.37 28.28
N GLN A 135 12.41 6.41 27.14
CA GLN A 135 11.56 7.54 26.75
C GLN A 135 10.09 7.20 26.97
N SER A 136 9.34 8.17 27.45
CA SER A 136 7.90 8.13 27.36
C SER A 136 7.44 8.68 26.00
N LEU A 137 6.21 8.38 25.62
CA LEU A 137 5.63 8.93 24.39
C LEU A 137 5.51 10.46 24.47
N HIS A 138 5.32 10.98 25.66
CA HIS A 138 5.28 12.43 25.91
C HIS A 138 6.63 13.10 25.64
N ASP A 139 7.74 12.49 26.09
CA ASP A 139 9.09 13.02 25.85
C ASP A 139 9.41 13.02 24.34
N LEU A 140 8.92 12.03 23.62
CA LEU A 140 9.09 11.93 22.17
C LEU A 140 8.27 12.98 21.41
N SER A 141 7.17 13.49 21.95
CA SER A 141 6.36 14.52 21.28
C SER A 141 7.06 15.86 21.12
N GLU A 142 8.14 16.10 21.88
CA GLU A 142 8.97 17.29 21.80
C GLU A 142 10.20 17.11 20.88
N VAL A 143 10.38 15.94 20.31
CA VAL A 143 11.51 15.61 19.41
C VAL A 143 11.06 15.75 17.96
N PRO A 144 11.86 16.39 17.09
CA PRO A 144 11.54 16.48 15.68
C PRO A 144 11.41 15.08 15.03
N PHE A 145 10.30 14.84 14.36
CA PHE A 145 10.02 13.59 13.67
C PHE A 145 10.01 13.73 12.15
N ILE A 146 10.59 12.74 11.51
CA ILE A 146 10.39 12.46 10.08
C ILE A 146 9.43 11.28 9.97
N SER A 147 8.36 11.42 9.23
CA SER A 147 7.37 10.37 9.04
C SER A 147 7.02 10.19 7.57
N LEU A 148 6.43 9.05 7.27
CA LEU A 148 5.79 8.88 5.97
C LEU A 148 4.59 9.83 5.85
N GLY A 149 4.28 10.21 4.60
CA GLY A 149 3.20 11.14 4.28
C GLY A 149 1.82 10.64 4.70
N ALA A 150 0.89 11.58 4.85
CA ALA A 150 -0.50 11.29 5.12
C ALA A 150 -1.09 10.31 4.09
N GLY A 151 -1.96 9.39 4.53
CA GLY A 151 -2.57 8.37 3.67
C GLY A 151 -1.74 7.09 3.53
N THR A 152 -0.62 6.96 4.25
CA THR A 152 0.09 5.69 4.40
C THR A 152 -0.38 4.95 5.66
N GLY A 153 -0.32 3.60 5.63
CA GLY A 153 -0.72 2.78 6.78
C GLY A 153 0.14 3.04 8.03
N THR A 154 1.43 3.27 7.85
CA THR A 154 2.35 3.60 8.95
C THR A 154 2.01 4.93 9.60
N ARG A 155 1.73 5.97 8.80
CA ARG A 155 1.31 7.27 9.34
C ARG A 155 0.02 7.16 10.14
N GLU A 156 -0.94 6.42 9.64
CA GLU A 156 -2.20 6.18 10.33
C GLU A 156 -1.99 5.43 11.65
N LEU A 157 -1.13 4.40 11.66
CA LEU A 157 -0.77 3.66 12.86
C LEU A 157 -0.22 4.59 13.96
N TYR A 158 0.74 5.44 13.62
CA TYR A 158 1.31 6.36 14.61
C TYR A 158 0.32 7.42 15.07
N SER A 159 -0.46 7.98 14.16
CA SER A 159 -1.50 8.96 14.53
C SER A 159 -2.50 8.37 15.52
N GLN A 160 -2.97 7.15 15.28
CA GLN A 160 -3.88 6.45 16.20
C GLN A 160 -3.21 6.09 17.52
N TYR A 161 -1.95 5.65 17.49
CA TYR A 161 -1.20 5.32 18.69
C TYR A 161 -0.99 6.53 19.59
N PHE A 162 -0.56 7.66 19.05
CA PHE A 162 -0.42 8.91 19.82
C PHE A 162 -1.77 9.38 20.37
N LEU A 163 -2.81 9.35 19.55
CA LEU A 163 -4.17 9.74 19.94
C LEU A 163 -4.70 8.89 21.11
N SER A 164 -4.44 7.58 21.09
CA SER A 164 -4.84 6.68 22.17
C SER A 164 -4.16 7.00 23.53
N HIS A 165 -3.05 7.78 23.49
CA HIS A 165 -2.35 8.28 24.65
C HIS A 165 -2.61 9.77 24.90
N HIS A 166 -3.67 10.32 24.31
CA HIS A 166 -4.05 11.73 24.41
C HIS A 166 -3.00 12.72 23.87
N LEU A 167 -2.20 12.28 22.91
CA LEU A 167 -1.19 13.08 22.22
C LEU A 167 -1.54 13.20 20.72
N VAL A 168 -1.04 14.27 20.12
CA VAL A 168 -1.17 14.48 18.66
C VAL A 168 0.16 14.17 17.99
N PHE A 169 0.16 13.30 16.99
CA PHE A 169 1.33 13.03 16.18
C PHE A 169 1.44 14.06 15.05
N SER A 170 2.36 14.98 15.18
CA SER A 170 2.63 16.05 14.20
C SER A 170 4.11 15.99 13.80
N PRO A 171 4.48 15.28 12.75
CA PRO A 171 5.87 15.24 12.30
C PRO A 171 6.29 16.57 11.68
N ASP A 172 7.55 16.90 11.83
CA ASP A 172 8.16 18.13 11.28
C ASP A 172 8.47 17.97 9.79
N MET A 173 8.70 16.74 9.33
CA MET A 173 8.97 16.41 7.94
C MET A 173 8.19 15.17 7.52
N GLU A 174 7.74 15.18 6.26
CA GLU A 174 7.07 14.05 5.61
C GLU A 174 7.86 13.63 4.35
N ALA A 175 7.98 12.30 4.14
CA ALA A 175 8.67 11.70 3.01
C ALA A 175 7.78 10.70 2.25
#